data_953e0306bf8f1551428974af8f7a7ee2
#
_entry.id   953e0306bf8f1551428974af8f7a7ee2
#
_cell.length_a   1.000
_cell.length_b   1.000
_cell.length_c   1.000
_cell.angle_alpha   90.00
_cell.angle_beta   90.00
_cell.angle_gamma   90.00
#
_symmetry.space_group_name_H-M   'P 1'
#
loop_
_entity.id
_entity.type
_entity.pdbx_description
1 polymer ?
#
loop_
_entity_poly.entity_id
_entity_poly.type
_entity_poly.pdbx_seq_one_letter_code
_entity_poly.pdbx_strand_id
1 'polypeptide(L)'
;LSYAVSKKVHLKFNTIYRHNYKNNGIVDYAPNLIPHFQHNLSVAVNFGGKDTDRDGVYDRHDDCPSVAGLPEFNGCPDDDGDGIENSKDACPNDAGLLEFNGCPDSDGDGVADPNDACPDVAGLAKFKGCPDSDGDGIEDGKDACPNAAGPRKFNGCPDSDGDGIADPQDKCPNEAGPAD
;
A
#
# COMPACT_ATOMS: atom_id res chain seq x y z
N LEU A 1 11.94 -46.46 -10.60
CA LEU A 1 11.17 -46.61 -9.35
C LEU A 1 11.57 -45.50 -8.38
N SER A 2 10.61 -44.78 -7.82
CA SER A 2 10.85 -43.77 -6.80
C SER A 2 10.02 -44.12 -5.57
N TYR A 3 10.65 -44.05 -4.39
CA TYR A 3 9.99 -44.26 -3.10
C TYR A 3 10.17 -43.04 -2.22
N ALA A 4 9.06 -42.53 -1.67
CA ALA A 4 9.11 -41.49 -0.66
C ALA A 4 9.34 -42.13 0.72
N VAL A 5 10.46 -41.84 1.36
CA VAL A 5 10.78 -42.30 2.70
C VAL A 5 10.14 -41.38 3.74
N SER A 6 10.00 -40.10 3.39
CA SER A 6 9.25 -39.08 4.16
C SER A 6 8.82 -37.96 3.20
N LYS A 7 8.01 -36.99 3.68
CA LYS A 7 7.65 -35.81 2.87
C LYS A 7 8.87 -35.01 2.38
N LYS A 8 10.03 -35.18 3.01
CA LYS A 8 11.27 -34.43 2.69
C LYS A 8 12.37 -35.26 2.03
N VAL A 9 12.27 -36.60 1.99
CA VAL A 9 13.32 -37.49 1.47
C VAL A 9 12.74 -38.44 0.45
N HIS A 10 13.28 -38.38 -0.75
CA HIS A 10 12.93 -39.29 -1.85
C HIS A 10 14.14 -40.08 -2.30
N LEU A 11 13.97 -41.39 -2.41
CA LEU A 11 14.94 -42.27 -3.05
C LEU A 11 14.52 -42.53 -4.49
N LYS A 12 15.42 -42.29 -5.41
CA LYS A 12 15.20 -42.59 -6.84
C LYS A 12 16.22 -43.58 -7.32
N PHE A 13 15.72 -44.73 -7.80
CA PHE A 13 16.53 -45.79 -8.40
C PHE A 13 16.29 -45.84 -9.90
N ASN A 14 17.36 -45.63 -10.68
CA ASN A 14 17.34 -45.73 -12.12
C ASN A 14 18.30 -46.83 -12.59
N THR A 15 17.81 -47.68 -13.47
CA THR A 15 18.63 -48.65 -14.16
C THR A 15 18.65 -48.31 -15.66
N ILE A 16 19.82 -48.10 -16.20
CA ILE A 16 20.04 -47.80 -17.60
C ILE A 16 20.84 -48.97 -18.22
N TYR A 17 20.31 -49.60 -19.25
CA TYR A 17 21.05 -50.55 -20.06
C TYR A 17 21.77 -49.77 -21.16
N ARG A 18 23.11 -49.86 -21.17
CA ARG A 18 23.93 -49.29 -22.22
C ARG A 18 24.32 -50.40 -23.20
N HIS A 19 23.76 -50.31 -24.40
CA HIS A 19 24.11 -51.18 -25.52
C HIS A 19 25.10 -50.45 -26.43
N ASN A 20 26.24 -51.10 -26.71
CA ASN A 20 27.18 -50.55 -27.70
C ASN A 20 26.67 -50.82 -29.11
N TYR A 21 26.26 -49.79 -29.82
CA TYR A 21 26.06 -49.84 -31.26
C TYR A 21 27.41 -49.68 -31.95
N LYS A 22 27.83 -50.68 -32.73
CA LYS A 22 28.86 -50.51 -33.73
C LYS A 22 28.30 -49.66 -34.87
N ASN A 23 28.67 -48.40 -34.92
CA ASN A 23 28.47 -47.63 -36.15
C ASN A 23 29.50 -48.10 -37.18
N ASN A 24 29.00 -48.45 -38.34
CA ASN A 24 29.81 -48.93 -39.49
C ASN A 24 30.90 -47.90 -39.83
N GLY A 25 32.18 -48.23 -39.57
CA GLY A 25 33.29 -47.69 -40.31
C GLY A 25 34.36 -46.89 -39.58
N ILE A 26 34.29 -46.67 -38.28
CA ILE A 26 35.40 -46.10 -37.56
C ILE A 26 35.85 -47.04 -36.46
N VAL A 27 37.07 -47.53 -36.59
CA VAL A 27 37.71 -48.43 -35.63
C VAL A 27 38.30 -47.59 -34.52
N ASP A 28 37.50 -47.23 -33.53
CA ASP A 28 38.05 -46.76 -32.28
C ASP A 28 38.48 -47.99 -31.46
N TYR A 29 39.77 -48.08 -31.21
CA TYR A 29 40.39 -49.08 -30.35
C TYR A 29 40.01 -48.76 -28.89
N ALA A 30 38.79 -49.09 -28.51
CA ALA A 30 38.43 -49.23 -27.09
C ALA A 30 38.29 -50.72 -26.78
N PRO A 31 39.28 -51.34 -26.13
CA PRO A 31 39.18 -52.76 -25.79
C PRO A 31 38.10 -52.92 -24.70
N ASN A 32 37.13 -53.78 -25.00
CA ASN A 32 36.18 -54.33 -24.03
C ASN A 32 35.05 -53.44 -23.53
N LEU A 33 34.27 -52.84 -24.44
CA LEU A 33 32.96 -52.32 -24.07
C LEU A 33 31.91 -53.45 -24.06
N ILE A 34 31.84 -54.16 -22.93
CA ILE A 34 30.78 -55.12 -22.66
C ILE A 34 29.47 -54.36 -22.38
N PRO A 35 28.34 -54.77 -23.01
CA PRO A 35 27.04 -54.22 -22.62
C PRO A 35 26.83 -54.38 -21.14
N HIS A 36 26.48 -53.31 -20.46
CA HIS A 36 26.33 -53.35 -19.01
C HIS A 36 25.11 -52.58 -18.54
N PHE A 37 24.61 -52.99 -17.41
CA PHE A 37 23.59 -52.23 -16.67
C PHE A 37 24.26 -51.22 -15.77
N GLN A 38 23.86 -50.01 -15.89
CA GLN A 38 24.25 -48.95 -14.97
C GLN A 38 23.11 -48.70 -13.99
N HIS A 39 23.37 -48.91 -12.71
CA HIS A 39 22.43 -48.64 -11.64
C HIS A 39 22.81 -47.33 -10.95
N ASN A 40 21.88 -46.39 -10.91
CA ASN A 40 22.06 -45.13 -10.20
C ASN A 40 21.08 -45.07 -9.04
N LEU A 41 21.59 -44.89 -7.84
CA LEU A 41 20.81 -44.55 -6.66
C LEU A 41 21.04 -43.08 -6.36
N SER A 42 19.96 -42.30 -6.33
CA SER A 42 20.00 -40.92 -5.94
C SER A 42 19.07 -40.64 -4.74
N VAL A 43 19.54 -39.81 -3.85
CA VAL A 43 18.77 -39.32 -2.74
C VAL A 43 18.45 -37.86 -3.01
N ALA A 44 17.16 -37.53 -3.13
CA ALA A 44 16.71 -36.15 -3.21
C ALA A 44 16.18 -35.74 -1.83
N VAL A 45 16.78 -34.72 -1.27
CA VAL A 45 16.34 -34.14 0.01
C VAL A 45 15.78 -32.76 -0.29
N ASN A 46 14.52 -32.57 0.03
CA ASN A 46 13.89 -31.26 -0.09
C ASN A 46 14.19 -30.45 1.17
N PHE A 47 15.06 -29.45 1.01
CA PHE A 47 15.33 -28.44 2.01
C PHE A 47 14.36 -27.29 1.77
N GLY A 48 13.34 -27.18 2.59
CA GLY A 48 12.37 -26.10 2.55
C GLY A 48 11.50 -26.14 3.80
N GLY A 49 11.05 -24.98 4.25
CA GLY A 49 10.04 -24.86 5.28
C GLY A 49 8.65 -25.19 4.70
N LYS A 50 7.64 -25.12 5.54
CA LYS A 50 6.26 -25.01 5.12
C LYS A 50 6.06 -23.57 4.63
N ASP A 51 5.33 -23.41 3.55
CA ASP A 51 4.89 -22.16 2.96
C ASP A 51 3.39 -22.35 2.70
N THR A 52 2.57 -21.74 3.54
CA THR A 52 1.14 -22.07 3.62
C THR A 52 0.33 -21.36 2.55
N ASP A 53 0.63 -20.11 2.27
CA ASP A 53 -0.07 -19.26 1.30
C ASP A 53 0.61 -19.21 -0.07
N ARG A 54 1.89 -19.70 -0.14
CA ARG A 54 2.68 -19.86 -1.36
C ARG A 54 3.17 -18.55 -1.98
N ASP A 55 3.50 -17.61 -1.15
CA ASP A 55 4.08 -16.33 -1.59
C ASP A 55 5.61 -16.41 -1.79
N GLY A 56 6.25 -17.50 -1.35
CA GLY A 56 7.68 -17.74 -1.45
C GLY A 56 8.43 -17.46 -0.16
N VAL A 57 7.78 -16.93 0.87
CA VAL A 57 8.29 -16.78 2.22
C VAL A 57 7.86 -17.99 3.06
N TYR A 58 8.78 -18.64 3.73
CA TYR A 58 8.42 -19.81 4.54
C TYR A 58 7.78 -19.40 5.86
N ASP A 59 6.74 -20.12 6.33
CA ASP A 59 5.96 -19.85 7.55
C ASP A 59 6.81 -19.41 8.79
N ARG A 60 8.06 -19.88 8.88
CA ARG A 60 8.96 -19.54 9.99
C ARG A 60 9.59 -18.15 9.91
N HIS A 61 9.53 -17.54 8.73
CA HIS A 61 10.09 -16.21 8.41
C HIS A 61 8.99 -15.29 7.86
N ASP A 62 7.76 -15.75 7.93
CA ASP A 62 6.60 -15.11 7.40
C ASP A 62 5.77 -14.57 8.57
N ASP A 63 5.58 -13.28 8.59
CA ASP A 63 4.78 -12.59 9.60
C ASP A 63 3.28 -12.76 9.34
N CYS A 64 2.90 -13.12 8.09
CA CYS A 64 1.52 -13.33 7.64
C CYS A 64 1.29 -14.72 7.01
N PRO A 65 1.59 -15.86 7.66
CA PRO A 65 1.75 -17.20 7.06
C PRO A 65 0.50 -17.79 6.37
N SER A 66 -0.58 -17.09 6.30
CA SER A 66 -1.85 -17.54 5.68
C SER A 66 -2.41 -16.55 4.68
N VAL A 67 -1.71 -15.44 4.45
CA VAL A 67 -2.11 -14.37 3.54
C VAL A 67 -0.88 -13.99 2.71
N ALA A 68 -0.87 -14.41 1.45
CA ALA A 68 0.25 -14.16 0.57
C ALA A 68 0.60 -12.68 0.45
N GLY A 69 1.90 -12.37 0.58
CA GLY A 69 2.38 -11.00 0.54
C GLY A 69 3.76 -10.86 -0.11
N LEU A 70 4.48 -9.84 0.28
CA LEU A 70 5.75 -9.48 -0.33
C LEU A 70 6.94 -9.88 0.56
N PRO A 71 8.03 -10.41 -0.03
CA PRO A 71 9.23 -10.78 0.73
C PRO A 71 9.87 -9.61 1.49
N GLU A 72 9.70 -8.38 1.01
CA GLU A 72 10.19 -7.16 1.65
C GLU A 72 9.45 -6.82 2.93
N PHE A 73 8.21 -7.30 3.07
CA PHE A 73 7.39 -7.19 4.28
C PHE A 73 7.28 -8.53 5.02
N ASN A 74 8.30 -9.41 4.89
CA ASN A 74 8.32 -10.74 5.52
C ASN A 74 7.04 -11.54 5.25
N GLY A 75 6.52 -11.52 4.01
CA GLY A 75 5.32 -12.25 3.63
C GLY A 75 3.99 -11.55 3.93
N CYS A 76 4.01 -10.32 4.43
CA CYS A 76 2.77 -9.55 4.59
C CYS A 76 2.38 -8.78 3.33
N PRO A 77 1.07 -8.61 3.06
CA PRO A 77 0.58 -7.87 1.91
C PRO A 77 0.74 -6.36 2.06
N ASP A 78 0.80 -5.70 0.91
CA ASP A 78 0.70 -4.27 0.67
C ASP A 78 -0.25 -4.15 -0.54
N ASP A 79 -1.53 -3.86 -0.26
CA ASP A 79 -2.59 -4.03 -1.26
C ASP A 79 -2.68 -2.84 -2.22
N ASP A 80 -2.27 -1.64 -1.82
CA ASP A 80 -2.28 -0.44 -2.65
C ASP A 80 -0.90 -0.10 -3.24
N GLY A 81 0.17 -0.72 -2.71
CA GLY A 81 1.52 -0.63 -3.25
C GLY A 81 2.25 0.66 -2.91
N ASP A 82 1.92 1.30 -1.80
CA ASP A 82 2.56 2.54 -1.36
C ASP A 82 3.88 2.32 -0.59
N GLY A 83 4.20 1.06 -0.28
CA GLY A 83 5.40 0.66 0.44
C GLY A 83 5.21 0.52 1.95
N ILE A 84 3.97 0.46 2.41
CA ILE A 84 3.59 0.21 3.80
C ILE A 84 2.75 -1.07 3.84
N GLU A 85 3.13 -2.05 4.66
CA GLU A 85 2.33 -3.26 4.78
C GLU A 85 0.96 -2.97 5.38
N ASN A 86 -0.09 -3.66 4.93
CA ASN A 86 -1.49 -3.43 5.35
C ASN A 86 -1.69 -3.34 6.87
N SER A 87 -0.89 -4.07 7.65
CA SER A 87 -1.02 -4.09 9.12
C SER A 87 -0.52 -2.83 9.80
N LYS A 88 0.28 -2.02 9.09
CA LYS A 88 0.87 -0.76 9.56
C LYS A 88 0.31 0.45 8.83
N ASP A 89 -0.52 0.18 7.83
CA ASP A 89 -1.16 1.17 7.00
C ASP A 89 -2.52 1.56 7.59
N ALA A 90 -2.76 2.86 7.72
CA ALA A 90 -4.06 3.38 8.15
C ALA A 90 -5.09 3.39 7.02
N CYS A 91 -4.63 3.36 5.75
CA CYS A 91 -5.46 3.36 4.55
C CYS A 91 -5.05 2.22 3.57
N PRO A 92 -5.16 0.93 3.93
CA PRO A 92 -4.56 -0.20 3.22
C PRO A 92 -5.05 -0.46 1.78
N ASN A 93 -5.91 0.36 1.23
CA ASN A 93 -6.44 0.24 -0.12
C ASN A 93 -6.32 1.56 -0.91
N ASP A 94 -5.76 2.60 -0.31
CA ASP A 94 -5.67 3.93 -0.90
C ASP A 94 -4.27 4.47 -0.66
N ALA A 95 -3.38 4.24 -1.63
CA ALA A 95 -1.95 4.57 -1.56
C ALA A 95 -1.68 6.02 -1.12
N GLY A 96 -0.85 6.16 -0.11
CA GLY A 96 -0.57 7.45 0.47
C GLY A 96 0.87 7.68 0.89
N LEU A 97 1.09 8.58 1.81
CA LEU A 97 2.41 8.97 2.25
C LEU A 97 2.75 8.38 3.63
N LEU A 98 4.02 8.02 3.80
CA LEU A 98 4.51 7.49 5.07
C LEU A 98 4.27 8.46 6.25
N GLU A 99 4.32 9.77 6.00
CA GLU A 99 4.05 10.80 7.01
C GLU A 99 2.60 10.80 7.50
N PHE A 100 1.68 10.28 6.69
CA PHE A 100 0.26 10.10 7.02
C PHE A 100 -0.11 8.65 7.31
N ASN A 101 0.91 7.80 7.60
CA ASN A 101 0.74 6.37 7.86
C ASN A 101 0.02 5.63 6.72
N GLY A 102 0.36 5.94 5.47
CA GLY A 102 -0.22 5.32 4.28
C GLY A 102 -1.51 5.96 3.78
N CYS A 103 -2.00 7.02 4.39
CA CYS A 103 -3.16 7.70 3.86
C CYS A 103 -2.80 8.77 2.83
N PRO A 104 -3.63 8.97 1.79
CA PRO A 104 -3.48 10.06 0.84
C PRO A 104 -3.78 11.43 1.46
N ASP A 105 -3.24 12.47 0.83
CA ASP A 105 -3.55 13.88 1.03
C ASP A 105 -3.82 14.44 -0.37
N SER A 106 -5.10 14.48 -0.76
CA SER A 106 -5.51 14.68 -2.14
C SER A 106 -5.31 16.11 -2.63
N ASP A 107 -5.43 17.10 -1.77
CA ASP A 107 -5.26 18.52 -2.11
C ASP A 107 -3.87 19.08 -1.71
N GLY A 108 -3.11 18.33 -0.91
CA GLY A 108 -1.73 18.66 -0.55
C GLY A 108 -1.59 19.74 0.53
N ASP A 109 -2.57 19.88 1.41
CA ASP A 109 -2.56 20.90 2.46
C ASP A 109 -1.88 20.46 3.76
N GLY A 110 -1.50 19.17 3.85
CA GLY A 110 -0.84 18.57 5.00
C GLY A 110 -1.80 17.95 6.01
N VAL A 111 -3.06 17.73 5.63
CA VAL A 111 -4.05 16.97 6.39
C VAL A 111 -4.46 15.76 5.55
N ALA A 112 -4.24 14.55 6.04
CA ALA A 112 -4.63 13.34 5.31
C ALA A 112 -6.15 13.26 5.13
N ASP A 113 -6.61 12.77 3.96
CA ASP A 113 -8.03 12.69 3.58
C ASP A 113 -8.97 12.15 4.66
N PRO A 114 -8.63 11.08 5.41
CA PRO A 114 -9.50 10.57 6.48
C PRO A 114 -9.70 11.54 7.66
N ASN A 115 -8.80 12.53 7.80
CA ASN A 115 -8.83 13.54 8.86
C ASN A 115 -9.22 14.91 8.33
N ASP A 116 -9.37 15.01 7.00
CA ASP A 116 -9.70 16.24 6.30
C ASP A 116 -11.22 16.37 6.14
N ALA A 117 -11.74 17.54 6.50
CA ALA A 117 -13.16 17.85 6.30
C ALA A 117 -13.44 18.39 4.89
N CYS A 118 -12.39 18.80 4.16
CA CYS A 118 -12.45 19.34 2.79
C CYS A 118 -11.38 18.68 1.89
N PRO A 119 -11.34 17.35 1.67
CA PRO A 119 -10.22 16.62 1.08
C PRO A 119 -9.85 17.00 -0.35
N ASP A 120 -10.66 17.78 -1.02
CA ASP A 120 -10.45 18.22 -2.42
C ASP A 120 -10.10 19.72 -2.51
N VAL A 121 -10.03 20.43 -1.35
CA VAL A 121 -9.84 21.89 -1.33
C VAL A 121 -8.90 22.28 -0.20
N ALA A 122 -7.65 22.53 -0.55
CA ALA A 122 -6.59 22.85 0.39
C ALA A 122 -6.94 24.00 1.34
N GLY A 123 -6.74 23.75 2.64
CA GLY A 123 -7.08 24.71 3.65
C GLY A 123 -6.13 24.74 4.83
N LEU A 124 -6.64 24.85 6.02
CA LEU A 124 -5.82 25.04 7.23
C LEU A 124 -6.06 23.89 8.21
N ALA A 125 -4.98 23.32 8.73
CA ALA A 125 -5.05 22.24 9.73
C ALA A 125 -5.90 22.60 10.96
N LYS A 126 -5.95 23.89 11.37
CA LYS A 126 -6.82 24.39 12.46
C LYS A 126 -8.31 24.21 12.16
N PHE A 127 -8.69 24.11 10.88
CA PHE A 127 -10.04 23.86 10.39
C PHE A 127 -10.20 22.49 9.78
N LYS A 128 -9.26 21.57 10.11
CA LYS A 128 -9.23 20.20 9.59
C LYS A 128 -9.23 20.18 8.07
N GLY A 129 -8.32 20.93 7.45
CA GLY A 129 -8.15 20.98 6.01
C GLY A 129 -9.11 21.93 5.26
N CYS A 130 -10.08 22.53 5.93
CA CYS A 130 -10.97 23.48 5.24
C CYS A 130 -10.36 24.89 5.11
N PRO A 131 -10.66 25.59 3.99
CA PRO A 131 -10.17 26.94 3.74
C PRO A 131 -10.83 28.00 4.63
N ASP A 132 -10.13 29.13 4.78
CA ASP A 132 -10.56 30.39 5.37
C ASP A 132 -10.06 31.48 4.42
N SER A 133 -10.88 31.78 3.42
CA SER A 133 -10.46 32.52 2.23
C SER A 133 -10.15 34.01 2.50
N ASP A 134 -10.82 34.64 3.47
CA ASP A 134 -10.58 36.01 3.83
C ASP A 134 -9.72 36.19 5.09
N GLY A 135 -9.46 35.08 5.83
CA GLY A 135 -8.55 35.05 6.94
C GLY A 135 -9.10 35.62 8.27
N ASP A 136 -10.39 35.67 8.42
CA ASP A 136 -11.03 36.21 9.63
C ASP A 136 -11.09 35.22 10.80
N GLY A 137 -10.73 33.96 10.56
CA GLY A 137 -10.71 32.91 11.56
C GLY A 137 -11.99 32.09 11.63
N ILE A 138 -12.82 32.15 10.60
CA ILE A 138 -13.97 31.29 10.35
C ILE A 138 -13.71 30.53 9.05
N GLU A 139 -13.95 29.24 9.04
CA GLU A 139 -13.82 28.44 7.81
C GLU A 139 -14.94 28.81 6.83
N ASP A 140 -14.66 28.78 5.52
CA ASP A 140 -15.59 29.18 4.46
C ASP A 140 -16.96 28.51 4.56
N GLY A 141 -16.99 27.23 4.96
CA GLY A 141 -18.24 26.46 5.11
C GLY A 141 -19.13 26.91 6.30
N LYS A 142 -18.59 27.71 7.21
CA LYS A 142 -19.31 28.25 8.38
C LYS A 142 -19.39 29.78 8.35
N ASP A 143 -18.78 30.38 7.34
CA ASP A 143 -18.77 31.81 7.11
C ASP A 143 -19.93 32.23 6.21
N ALA A 144 -20.69 33.25 6.66
CA ALA A 144 -21.76 33.81 5.84
C ALA A 144 -21.23 34.74 4.74
N CYS A 145 -19.97 35.19 4.86
CA CYS A 145 -19.30 36.09 3.92
C CYS A 145 -17.86 35.60 3.61
N PRO A 146 -17.65 34.42 3.02
CA PRO A 146 -16.35 33.74 2.90
C PRO A 146 -15.23 34.51 2.18
N ASN A 147 -15.53 35.64 1.59
CA ASN A 147 -14.59 36.48 0.85
C ASN A 147 -14.49 37.92 1.41
N ALA A 148 -15.10 38.17 2.58
CA ALA A 148 -15.13 39.51 3.15
C ALA A 148 -15.06 39.42 4.67
N ALA A 149 -13.84 39.49 5.20
CA ALA A 149 -13.51 39.32 6.61
C ALA A 149 -14.39 40.14 7.56
N GLY A 150 -14.97 39.44 8.54
CA GLY A 150 -15.80 40.08 9.53
C GLY A 150 -15.78 39.36 10.88
N PRO A 151 -16.37 39.96 11.92
CA PRO A 151 -16.33 39.40 13.25
C PRO A 151 -17.32 38.22 13.40
N ARG A 152 -16.98 37.27 14.29
CA ARG A 152 -17.83 36.11 14.63
C ARG A 152 -19.25 36.47 15.07
N LYS A 153 -19.44 37.66 15.66
CA LYS A 153 -20.78 38.15 16.06
C LYS A 153 -21.74 38.30 14.88
N PHE A 154 -21.20 38.45 13.68
CA PHE A 154 -21.94 38.57 12.41
C PHE A 154 -21.70 37.37 11.47
N ASN A 155 -21.27 36.21 12.03
CA ASN A 155 -20.97 35.00 11.31
C ASN A 155 -19.97 35.22 10.15
N GLY A 156 -18.93 36.04 10.35
CA GLY A 156 -17.90 36.34 9.35
C GLY A 156 -18.23 37.52 8.43
N CYS A 157 -19.40 38.14 8.51
CA CYS A 157 -19.68 39.27 7.68
C CYS A 157 -19.15 40.58 8.28
N PRO A 158 -18.66 41.51 7.46
CA PRO A 158 -18.26 42.83 7.89
C PRO A 158 -19.48 43.70 8.33
N ASP A 159 -19.19 44.72 9.11
CA ASP A 159 -20.06 45.83 9.55
C ASP A 159 -19.27 47.09 9.24
N SER A 160 -19.42 47.60 8.00
CA SER A 160 -18.51 48.60 7.45
C SER A 160 -18.65 49.99 8.08
N ASP A 161 -19.83 50.37 8.54
CA ASP A 161 -20.09 51.65 9.19
C ASP A 161 -20.15 51.58 10.74
N GLY A 162 -20.19 50.35 11.28
CA GLY A 162 -20.10 50.08 12.71
C GLY A 162 -21.40 50.34 13.50
N ASP A 163 -22.56 50.32 12.83
CA ASP A 163 -23.84 50.56 13.49
C ASP A 163 -24.42 49.32 14.19
N GLY A 164 -23.80 48.15 13.97
CA GLY A 164 -24.16 46.89 14.59
C GLY A 164 -25.02 45.97 13.73
N ILE A 165 -25.21 46.33 12.46
CA ILE A 165 -25.88 45.49 11.43
C ILE A 165 -24.79 45.06 10.45
N ALA A 166 -24.76 43.76 10.09
CA ALA A 166 -23.81 43.27 9.12
C ALA A 166 -24.18 43.76 7.70
N ASP A 167 -23.17 44.09 6.86
CA ASP A 167 -23.36 44.65 5.52
C ASP A 167 -24.40 43.92 4.66
N PRO A 168 -24.48 42.59 4.61
CA PRO A 168 -25.51 41.89 3.83
C PRO A 168 -26.95 42.08 4.33
N GLN A 169 -27.11 42.55 5.57
CA GLN A 169 -28.40 42.74 6.24
C GLN A 169 -28.72 44.22 6.37
N ASP A 170 -27.75 45.10 6.13
CA ASP A 170 -27.87 46.53 6.22
C ASP A 170 -28.36 47.12 4.86
N LYS A 171 -29.33 48.03 4.93
CA LYS A 171 -29.83 48.78 3.74
C LYS A 171 -28.89 49.91 3.32
N CYS A 172 -28.05 50.36 4.23
CA CYS A 172 -27.11 51.48 4.03
C CYS A 172 -25.72 51.13 4.56
N PRO A 173 -25.02 50.12 4.02
CA PRO A 173 -23.81 49.53 4.61
C PRO A 173 -22.61 50.45 4.79
N ASN A 174 -22.71 51.72 4.40
CA ASN A 174 -21.66 52.72 4.54
C ASN A 174 -22.12 53.98 5.28
N GLU A 175 -23.33 54.00 5.83
CA GLU A 175 -23.89 55.13 6.55
C GLU A 175 -24.58 54.63 7.82
N ALA A 176 -23.92 54.78 8.96
CA ALA A 176 -24.44 54.33 10.26
C ALA A 176 -25.86 54.85 10.52
N GLY A 177 -26.81 53.93 10.49
CA GLY A 177 -28.22 54.20 10.74
C GLY A 177 -28.62 53.97 12.21
N PRO A 178 -29.82 54.31 12.62
CA PRO A 178 -30.35 53.84 13.89
C PRO A 178 -30.52 52.32 13.83
N ALA A 179 -30.00 51.64 14.83
CA ALA A 179 -30.26 50.19 14.97
C ALA A 179 -31.79 49.98 15.09
N ASP A 180 -32.38 49.26 14.09
CA ASP A 180 -33.79 48.92 14.07
C ASP A 180 -34.13 47.73 14.96
#